data_8e26cea2521f0edc772cfdb12ceb4e9a
#
_entry.id   8e26cea2521f0edc772cfdb12ceb4e9a
#
_cell.length_a   1.000
_cell.length_b   1.000
_cell.length_c   1.000
_cell.angle_alpha   90.00
_cell.angle_beta   90.00
_cell.angle_gamma   90.00
#
_symmetry.space_group_name_H-M   'P 1'
#
loop_
_entity.id
_entity.type
_entity.pdbx_description
1 polymer ?
#
loop_
_entity_poly.entity_id
_entity_poly.type
_entity_poly.pdbx_seq_one_letter_code
_entity_poly.pdbx_strand_id
1 'polypeptide(L)'
;QVHGVDADGSVVFTGRECVGYADHRSRGQFTVAGNLLTDESVLDATAAAYESDAFGEAPLAERLIDALAAGLEAGGDKRESLSVGSAALKVVSTEETAYRRFYNDLRVDASETPVDDLRTTYEAALLGYEQSLDEYADPAEVDSLRPE
;
A
#
# COMPACT_ATOMS: atom_id res chain seq x y z
N GLN A 1 -18.33 -4.58 -0.31
CA GLN A 1 -17.48 -3.92 0.67
C GLN A 1 -17.04 -2.57 0.12
N VAL A 2 -17.10 -1.53 0.93
CA VAL A 2 -16.69 -0.16 0.56
C VAL A 2 -15.90 0.43 1.72
N HIS A 3 -14.81 1.14 1.42
CA HIS A 3 -14.09 1.94 2.39
C HIS A 3 -13.44 3.16 1.71
N GLY A 4 -13.22 4.19 2.47
CA GLY A 4 -12.58 5.43 2.01
C GLY A 4 -12.21 6.33 3.17
N VAL A 5 -11.30 7.25 2.88
CA VAL A 5 -10.82 8.28 3.81
C VAL A 5 -10.81 9.62 3.09
N ASP A 6 -11.22 10.68 3.77
CA ASP A 6 -11.10 12.06 3.33
C ASP A 6 -10.64 12.98 4.48
N ALA A 7 -10.68 14.29 4.28
CA ALA A 7 -10.26 15.26 5.29
C ALA A 7 -11.13 15.23 6.57
N ASP A 8 -12.38 14.79 6.46
CA ASP A 8 -13.34 14.76 7.57
C ASP A 8 -13.32 13.43 8.33
N GLY A 9 -12.69 12.39 7.78
CA GLY A 9 -12.57 11.09 8.44
C GLY A 9 -12.61 9.89 7.50
N SER A 10 -13.07 8.74 8.01
CA SER A 10 -13.15 7.50 7.26
C SER A 10 -14.58 6.94 7.24
N VAL A 11 -14.92 6.27 6.14
CA VAL A 11 -16.15 5.49 6.00
C VAL A 11 -15.82 4.07 5.63
N VAL A 12 -16.48 3.11 6.28
CA VAL A 12 -16.31 1.69 6.01
C VAL A 12 -17.66 0.97 6.04
N PHE A 13 -17.82 0.01 5.13
CA PHE A 13 -18.99 -0.85 5.10
C PHE A 13 -18.62 -2.24 4.60
N THR A 14 -18.96 -3.26 5.36
CA THR A 14 -18.88 -4.67 4.94
C THR A 14 -20.28 -5.28 4.96
N GLY A 15 -20.77 -5.70 3.80
CA GLY A 15 -22.07 -6.31 3.64
C GLY A 15 -22.12 -7.72 4.21
N ARG A 16 -23.31 -8.16 4.66
CA ARG A 16 -23.50 -9.48 5.29
C ARG A 16 -23.34 -10.66 4.32
N GLU A 17 -23.41 -10.39 3.02
CA GLU A 17 -23.26 -11.39 1.94
C GLU A 17 -21.83 -11.49 1.40
N CYS A 18 -20.86 -10.81 2.02
CA CYS A 18 -19.46 -10.96 1.67
C CYS A 18 -18.98 -12.39 1.95
N VAL A 19 -18.19 -12.94 1.03
CA VAL A 19 -17.74 -14.34 1.08
C VAL A 19 -16.53 -14.52 1.99
N GLY A 20 -16.55 -15.58 2.76
CA GLY A 20 -15.47 -16.00 3.65
C GLY A 20 -15.41 -15.19 4.92
N TYR A 21 -14.24 -15.08 5.60
CA TYR A 21 -14.10 -14.03 6.59
C TYR A 21 -13.99 -12.69 5.82
N ALA A 22 -14.87 -11.78 6.14
CA ALA A 22 -14.90 -10.45 5.55
C ALA A 22 -15.25 -9.43 6.61
N ASP A 23 -14.39 -8.46 6.81
CA ASP A 23 -14.58 -7.39 7.80
C ASP A 23 -13.72 -6.18 7.44
N HIS A 24 -13.69 -5.18 8.33
CA HIS A 24 -12.90 -3.97 8.19
C HIS A 24 -12.39 -3.49 9.55
N ARG A 25 -11.37 -2.63 9.50
CA ARG A 25 -10.92 -1.81 10.63
C ARG A 25 -10.94 -0.35 10.20
N SER A 26 -11.41 0.53 11.08
CA SER A 26 -11.37 1.98 10.91
C SER A 26 -10.61 2.59 12.08
N ARG A 27 -9.63 3.43 11.77
CA ARG A 27 -8.70 4.05 12.71
C ARG A 27 -8.46 5.51 12.32
N GLY A 28 -9.48 6.36 12.49
CA GLY A 28 -9.37 7.79 12.23
C GLY A 28 -8.91 8.11 10.80
N GLN A 29 -7.62 8.11 10.58
CA GLN A 29 -6.98 8.53 9.32
C GLN A 29 -6.77 7.39 8.31
N PHE A 30 -7.08 6.13 8.64
CA PHE A 30 -6.95 5.03 7.71
C PHE A 30 -8.02 3.96 7.92
N THR A 31 -8.20 3.14 6.91
CA THR A 31 -9.08 1.98 6.94
C THR A 31 -8.37 0.75 6.36
N VAL A 32 -8.67 -0.41 6.93
CA VAL A 32 -8.29 -1.71 6.39
C VAL A 32 -9.57 -2.50 6.13
N ALA A 33 -9.69 -3.11 4.98
CA ALA A 33 -10.83 -3.93 4.62
C ALA A 33 -10.39 -5.13 3.79
N GLY A 34 -11.02 -6.27 4.01
CA GLY A 34 -10.72 -7.48 3.27
C GLY A 34 -11.89 -8.45 3.24
N ASN A 35 -11.86 -9.35 2.27
CA ASN A 35 -12.76 -10.48 2.16
C ASN A 35 -11.99 -11.72 1.71
N LEU A 36 -12.58 -12.90 1.86
CA LEU A 36 -11.91 -14.18 1.59
C LEU A 36 -10.62 -14.35 2.42
N LEU A 37 -10.59 -13.73 3.60
CA LEU A 37 -9.46 -13.83 4.52
C LEU A 37 -9.52 -15.14 5.31
N THR A 38 -8.37 -15.56 5.84
CA THR A 38 -8.29 -16.71 6.74
C THR A 38 -9.11 -16.47 7.99
N ASP A 39 -8.89 -15.34 8.67
CA ASP A 39 -9.64 -14.89 9.84
C ASP A 39 -9.40 -13.39 10.15
N GLU A 40 -9.79 -12.94 11.33
CA GLU A 40 -9.66 -11.54 11.75
C GLU A 40 -8.22 -11.07 11.96
N SER A 41 -7.28 -11.99 12.24
CA SER A 41 -5.89 -11.68 12.50
C SER A 41 -5.22 -10.95 11.32
N VAL A 42 -5.67 -11.23 10.09
CA VAL A 42 -5.16 -10.56 8.87
C VAL A 42 -5.41 -9.06 8.94
N LEU A 43 -6.63 -8.64 9.28
CA LEU A 43 -6.97 -7.22 9.38
C LEU A 43 -6.28 -6.54 10.57
N ASP A 44 -6.19 -7.25 11.69
CA ASP A 44 -5.56 -6.72 12.90
C ASP A 44 -4.04 -6.56 12.71
N ALA A 45 -3.36 -7.52 12.09
CA ALA A 45 -1.95 -7.43 11.77
C ALA A 45 -1.66 -6.29 10.78
N THR A 46 -2.47 -6.20 9.70
CA THR A 46 -2.34 -5.11 8.72
C THR A 46 -2.51 -3.73 9.38
N ALA A 47 -3.53 -3.57 10.22
CA ALA A 47 -3.77 -2.31 10.93
C ALA A 47 -2.65 -1.99 11.92
N ALA A 48 -2.20 -2.97 12.70
CA ALA A 48 -1.14 -2.78 13.69
C ALA A 48 0.20 -2.43 13.04
N ALA A 49 0.56 -3.07 11.93
CA ALA A 49 1.78 -2.74 11.19
C ALA A 49 1.76 -1.30 10.67
N TYR A 50 0.64 -0.86 10.08
CA TYR A 50 0.50 0.52 9.64
C TYR A 50 0.55 1.52 10.81
N GLU A 51 -0.11 1.22 11.95
CA GLU A 51 -0.11 2.08 13.14
C GLU A 51 1.27 2.18 13.80
N SER A 52 2.06 1.11 13.80
CA SER A 52 3.37 1.08 14.46
C SER A 52 4.35 2.11 13.87
N ASP A 53 4.19 2.45 12.60
CA ASP A 53 5.00 3.46 11.91
C ASP A 53 4.18 4.68 11.43
N ALA A 54 2.99 4.87 11.99
CA ALA A 54 2.08 5.96 11.56
C ALA A 54 2.68 7.38 11.72
N PHE A 55 3.66 7.53 12.61
CA PHE A 55 4.41 8.76 12.86
C PHE A 55 5.91 8.57 12.62
N GLY A 56 6.32 7.47 11.96
CA GLY A 56 7.69 7.18 11.59
C GLY A 56 8.16 8.04 10.42
N GLU A 57 9.45 7.92 10.12
CA GLU A 57 10.08 8.64 9.00
C GLU A 57 9.96 7.87 7.67
N ALA A 58 9.44 6.63 7.70
CA ALA A 58 9.31 5.82 6.49
C ALA A 58 8.26 6.41 5.52
N PRO A 59 8.55 6.46 4.21
CA PRO A 59 7.62 6.92 3.20
C PRO A 59 6.29 6.17 3.25
N LEU A 60 5.18 6.86 2.95
CA LEU A 60 3.84 6.26 2.97
C LEU A 60 3.75 4.99 2.12
N ALA A 61 4.44 4.96 0.97
CA ALA A 61 4.48 3.80 0.09
C ALA A 61 5.05 2.55 0.79
N GLU A 62 6.16 2.69 1.50
CA GLU A 62 6.79 1.59 2.26
C GLU A 62 5.88 1.10 3.37
N ARG A 63 5.30 2.01 4.14
CA ARG A 63 4.36 1.68 5.22
C ARG A 63 3.14 0.92 4.73
N LEU A 64 2.63 1.25 3.55
CA LEU A 64 1.52 0.52 2.92
C LEU A 64 1.92 -0.89 2.47
N ILE A 65 3.13 -1.06 1.93
CA ILE A 65 3.68 -2.37 1.57
C ILE A 65 3.91 -3.22 2.81
N ASP A 66 4.49 -2.65 3.88
CA ASP A 66 4.71 -3.34 5.16
C ASP A 66 3.39 -3.80 5.79
N ALA A 67 2.37 -2.97 5.73
CA ALA A 67 1.03 -3.33 6.21
C ALA A 67 0.45 -4.52 5.43
N LEU A 68 0.60 -4.54 4.09
CA LEU A 68 0.18 -5.67 3.26
C LEU A 68 0.95 -6.94 3.60
N ALA A 69 2.28 -6.84 3.79
CA ALA A 69 3.14 -7.97 4.16
C ALA A 69 2.73 -8.58 5.50
N ALA A 70 2.47 -7.75 6.52
CA ALA A 70 2.01 -8.21 7.83
C ALA A 70 0.66 -8.94 7.75
N GLY A 71 -0.27 -8.46 6.92
CA GLY A 71 -1.53 -9.14 6.69
C GLY A 71 -1.36 -10.49 5.99
N LEU A 72 -0.44 -10.56 5.03
CA LEU A 72 -0.10 -11.82 4.35
C LEU A 72 0.51 -12.84 5.32
N GLU A 73 1.46 -12.42 6.15
CA GLU A 73 2.09 -13.27 7.18
C GLU A 73 1.09 -13.77 8.22
N ALA A 74 0.06 -12.98 8.53
CA ALA A 74 -1.00 -13.37 9.46
C ALA A 74 -2.01 -14.36 8.85
N GLY A 75 -1.85 -14.76 7.58
CA GLY A 75 -2.67 -15.79 6.93
C GLY A 75 -3.25 -15.36 5.57
N GLY A 76 -3.40 -14.08 5.31
CA GLY A 76 -3.82 -13.53 4.01
C GLY A 76 -5.13 -14.11 3.47
N ASP A 77 -5.14 -14.44 2.18
CA ASP A 77 -6.27 -15.05 1.48
C ASP A 77 -6.39 -16.54 1.83
N LYS A 78 -7.61 -16.97 2.19
CA LYS A 78 -7.87 -18.35 2.57
C LYS A 78 -7.91 -19.36 1.40
N ARG A 79 -7.82 -18.90 0.17
CA ARG A 79 -7.93 -19.76 -1.02
C ARG A 79 -6.61 -20.47 -1.32
N GLU A 80 -6.43 -21.66 -0.78
CA GLU A 80 -5.24 -22.49 -0.97
C GLU A 80 -5.00 -22.91 -2.44
N SER A 81 -6.04 -22.85 -3.29
CA SER A 81 -5.94 -23.24 -4.71
C SER A 81 -5.35 -22.15 -5.61
N LEU A 82 -5.13 -20.96 -5.11
CA LEU A 82 -4.52 -19.87 -5.88
C LEU A 82 -2.99 -19.98 -5.81
N SER A 83 -2.39 -20.33 -6.96
CA SER A 83 -0.93 -20.37 -7.09
C SER A 83 -0.31 -19.01 -7.41
N VAL A 84 -1.12 -18.04 -7.82
CA VAL A 84 -0.68 -16.69 -8.14
C VAL A 84 -1.66 -15.65 -7.61
N GLY A 85 -1.12 -14.52 -7.23
CA GLY A 85 -1.88 -13.35 -6.79
C GLY A 85 -1.44 -12.08 -7.50
N SER A 86 -1.96 -10.95 -7.04
CA SER A 86 -1.56 -9.63 -7.49
C SER A 86 -1.50 -8.66 -6.32
N ALA A 87 -0.66 -7.64 -6.42
CA ALA A 87 -0.60 -6.55 -5.48
C ALA A 87 -0.47 -5.21 -6.21
N ALA A 88 -0.97 -4.14 -5.61
CA ALA A 88 -0.86 -2.81 -6.20
C ALA A 88 -0.68 -1.77 -5.09
N LEU A 89 0.04 -0.71 -5.43
CA LEU A 89 0.26 0.46 -4.60
C LEU A 89 -0.15 1.70 -5.37
N LYS A 90 -0.90 2.59 -4.72
CA LYS A 90 -1.17 3.92 -5.25
C LYS A 90 -1.12 4.96 -4.15
N VAL A 91 -0.19 5.91 -4.29
CA VAL A 91 -0.09 7.09 -3.44
C VAL A 91 -0.38 8.33 -4.30
N VAL A 92 -1.23 9.21 -3.79
CA VAL A 92 -1.62 10.45 -4.48
C VAL A 92 -1.20 11.62 -3.61
N SER A 93 -0.44 12.55 -4.20
CA SER A 93 -0.14 13.84 -3.60
C SER A 93 -1.17 14.88 -4.03
N THR A 94 -1.52 15.79 -3.13
CA THR A 94 -2.30 17.00 -3.44
C THR A 94 -1.42 18.13 -3.99
N GLU A 95 -0.11 17.99 -3.92
CA GLU A 95 0.86 18.93 -4.45
C GLU A 95 1.16 18.62 -5.91
N GLU A 96 1.15 19.64 -6.75
CA GLU A 96 1.63 19.53 -8.13
C GLU A 96 3.16 19.45 -8.13
N THR A 97 3.71 18.43 -8.77
CA THR A 97 5.15 18.28 -8.97
C THR A 97 5.49 18.35 -10.45
N ALA A 98 6.61 19.00 -10.79
CA ALA A 98 7.11 19.09 -12.17
C ALA A 98 7.43 17.70 -12.77
N TYR A 99 7.79 16.75 -11.91
CA TYR A 99 8.14 15.38 -12.29
C TYR A 99 7.15 14.39 -11.68
N ARG A 100 6.60 13.49 -12.52
CA ARG A 100 5.66 12.46 -12.06
C ARG A 100 6.41 11.43 -11.20
N ARG A 101 5.98 11.27 -9.96
CA ARG A 101 6.48 10.24 -9.03
C ARG A 101 5.90 8.87 -9.41
N PHE A 102 6.42 8.22 -10.46
CA PHE A 102 5.89 6.97 -11.01
C PHE A 102 6.01 5.78 -10.03
N TYR A 103 6.90 5.85 -9.05
CA TYR A 103 7.02 4.88 -7.96
C TYR A 103 5.80 4.87 -7.00
N ASN A 104 4.90 5.82 -7.15
CA ASN A 104 3.66 5.93 -6.37
C ASN A 104 2.42 5.28 -7.04
N ASP A 105 2.58 4.66 -8.20
CA ASP A 105 1.49 4.00 -8.94
C ASP A 105 2.03 2.72 -9.58
N LEU A 106 2.06 1.65 -8.79
CA LEU A 106 2.71 0.40 -9.12
C LEU A 106 1.75 -0.77 -9.03
N ARG A 107 2.02 -1.80 -9.82
CA ARG A 107 1.22 -3.02 -9.86
C ARG A 107 2.06 -4.23 -10.22
N VAL A 108 1.78 -5.34 -9.55
CA VAL A 108 2.31 -6.67 -9.86
C VAL A 108 1.13 -7.58 -10.14
N ASP A 109 1.16 -8.27 -11.26
CA ASP A 109 0.14 -9.21 -11.69
C ASP A 109 0.71 -10.61 -11.84
N ALA A 110 -0.07 -11.62 -11.48
CA ALA A 110 0.23 -13.05 -11.70
C ALA A 110 1.57 -13.50 -11.11
N SER A 111 1.84 -13.12 -9.86
CA SER A 111 3.02 -13.52 -9.09
C SER A 111 2.70 -14.55 -8.00
N GLU A 112 3.64 -15.43 -7.69
CA GLU A 112 3.58 -16.32 -6.53
C GLU A 112 3.87 -15.58 -5.22
N THR A 113 4.60 -14.44 -5.29
CA THR A 113 5.00 -13.59 -4.17
C THR A 113 4.64 -12.12 -4.43
N PRO A 114 3.35 -11.78 -4.64
CA PRO A 114 2.98 -10.48 -5.19
C PRO A 114 3.33 -9.29 -4.30
N VAL A 115 3.37 -9.44 -2.98
CA VAL A 115 3.74 -8.36 -2.06
C VAL A 115 5.25 -8.14 -2.05
N ASP A 116 6.05 -9.19 -2.07
CA ASP A 116 7.52 -9.10 -2.16
C ASP A 116 7.95 -8.51 -3.50
N ASP A 117 7.29 -8.94 -4.58
CA ASP A 117 7.54 -8.40 -5.92
C ASP A 117 7.09 -6.92 -6.04
N LEU A 118 6.03 -6.53 -5.33
CA LEU A 118 5.62 -5.12 -5.25
C LEU A 118 6.70 -4.28 -4.53
N ARG A 119 7.29 -4.79 -3.46
CA ARG A 119 8.41 -4.14 -2.76
C ARG A 119 9.60 -3.97 -3.70
N THR A 120 10.02 -5.05 -4.35
CA THR A 120 11.12 -5.02 -5.32
C THR A 120 10.85 -4.03 -6.47
N THR A 121 9.60 -3.98 -6.95
CA THR A 121 9.16 -3.05 -7.99
C THR A 121 9.22 -1.60 -7.49
N TYR A 122 8.80 -1.34 -6.24
CA TYR A 122 8.87 -0.02 -5.62
C TYR A 122 10.33 0.46 -5.49
N GLU A 123 11.21 -0.36 -4.94
CA GLU A 123 12.63 -0.03 -4.77
C GLU A 123 13.31 0.28 -6.11
N ALA A 124 13.04 -0.53 -7.15
CA ALA A 124 13.57 -0.31 -8.49
C ALA A 124 13.01 0.98 -9.14
N ALA A 125 11.72 1.26 -8.94
CA ALA A 125 11.08 2.47 -9.46
C ALA A 125 11.59 3.73 -8.75
N LEU A 126 11.81 3.66 -7.44
CA LEU A 126 12.38 4.76 -6.65
C LEU A 126 13.79 5.09 -7.10
N LEU A 127 14.66 4.07 -7.23
CA LEU A 127 16.02 4.25 -7.77
C LEU A 127 16.01 4.86 -9.17
N GLY A 128 15.13 4.38 -10.06
CA GLY A 128 14.99 4.93 -11.42
C GLY A 128 14.51 6.39 -11.41
N TYR A 129 13.65 6.76 -10.49
CA TYR A 129 13.22 8.15 -10.30
C TYR A 129 14.37 9.05 -9.87
N GLU A 130 15.13 8.65 -8.85
CA GLU A 130 16.31 9.38 -8.38
C GLU A 130 17.35 9.60 -9.48
N GLN A 131 17.66 8.54 -10.25
CA GLN A 131 18.57 8.64 -11.40
C GLN A 131 18.05 9.60 -12.47
N SER A 132 16.73 9.62 -12.70
CA SER A 132 16.11 10.54 -13.65
C SER A 132 16.21 12.00 -13.19
N LEU A 133 16.08 12.26 -11.89
CA LEU A 133 16.28 13.60 -11.33
C LEU A 133 17.72 14.07 -11.55
N ASP A 134 18.70 13.22 -11.25
CA ASP A 134 20.13 13.55 -11.40
C ASP A 134 20.50 13.83 -12.87
N GLU A 135 19.82 13.20 -13.84
CA GLU A 135 20.12 13.35 -15.26
C GLU A 135 19.35 14.49 -15.94
N TYR A 136 18.08 14.72 -15.56
CA TYR A 136 17.17 15.58 -16.35
C TYR A 136 16.60 16.76 -15.58
N ALA A 137 16.63 16.78 -14.25
CA ALA A 137 16.09 17.89 -13.48
C ALA A 137 17.05 19.08 -13.41
N ASP A 138 16.52 20.29 -13.21
CA ASP A 138 17.34 21.45 -12.91
C ASP A 138 18.09 21.21 -11.58
N PRO A 139 19.41 21.35 -11.54
CA PRO A 139 20.18 21.16 -10.30
C PRO A 139 19.72 22.00 -9.13
N ALA A 140 19.06 23.14 -9.37
CA ALA A 140 18.52 24.00 -8.32
C ALA A 140 17.22 23.43 -7.71
N GLU A 141 16.54 22.48 -8.39
CA GLU A 141 15.26 21.91 -7.96
C GLU A 141 15.40 20.47 -7.45
N VAL A 142 16.49 19.77 -7.76
CA VAL A 142 16.69 18.34 -7.46
C VAL A 142 16.41 18.01 -6.00
N ASP A 143 16.94 18.77 -5.05
CA ASP A 143 16.77 18.49 -3.62
C ASP A 143 15.31 18.59 -3.16
N SER A 144 14.51 19.46 -3.78
CA SER A 144 13.07 19.59 -3.48
C SER A 144 12.20 18.52 -4.11
N LEU A 145 12.73 17.81 -5.11
CA LEU A 145 12.02 16.75 -5.85
C LEU A 145 12.33 15.35 -5.29
N ARG A 146 13.37 15.22 -4.45
CA ARG A 146 13.71 13.94 -3.84
C ARG A 146 12.57 13.41 -2.95
N PRO A 147 12.39 12.10 -2.88
CA PRO A 147 11.49 11.46 -1.92
C PRO A 147 11.89 11.83 -0.47
N GLU A 148 10.88 12.09 0.37
CA GLU A 148 11.06 12.24 1.82
C GLU A 148 11.19 10.88 2.48
#